data_4ba34bc8752784b3ead3ddb47a7d0816
#
_entry.id   4ba34bc8752784b3ead3ddb47a7d0816
#
_cell.length_a   1.000
_cell.length_b   1.000
_cell.length_c   1.000
_cell.angle_alpha   90.00
_cell.angle_beta   90.00
_cell.angle_gamma   90.00
#
_symmetry.space_group_name_H-M   'P 1'
#
loop_
_entity.id
_entity.type
_entity.pdbx_description
1 polymer ?
#
loop_
_entity_poly.entity_id
_entity_poly.type
_entity_poly.pdbx_seq_one_letter_code
_entity_poly.pdbx_strand_id
1 'polypeptide(L)'
;MTALEVTLSGADVLLPDVGLSRANLTIADGQVQQDPAGPQVDLSGYTVLPGIVDLHGDGFERHIAPRRGAMKQMDEGILSVEAELAANGITTAVLAQFYSWEGGVRGPAFASQVFDAIAAVKGSVVTDLIPQLRFETHMLDDYAGLPERIARWQVPYVVFNDHLPHGRLAQSRTPPRLTGQALKAGRSPETHLEMLQTMHARRGEVPAALEVLCSDLADLGIRLGSHDDATAEARAWWRARGVSVAEFPETLDAAEAARTAGDYIILGSPNVVRGGSHKGNASALDLIAMGLCDALASDYHYPSPRRAALMLTKSGLLDLAGAWALISSGPAKVLGLTDRGALAPGKRADLVILNAENHRVVATMAGGRVSYMSGDIAARFIT
;
A
#
# COMPACT_ATOMS: atom_id res chain seq x y z
N MET A 1 2.85 -17.76 17.39
CA MET A 1 1.88 -18.61 16.64
C MET A 1 2.68 -19.51 15.72
N THR A 2 2.38 -20.81 15.69
CA THR A 2 3.11 -21.80 14.88
C THR A 2 2.56 -21.79 13.45
N ALA A 3 3.43 -21.91 12.45
CA ALA A 3 2.99 -22.12 11.06
C ALA A 3 2.33 -23.50 10.91
N LEU A 4 1.40 -23.60 9.96
CA LEU A 4 0.78 -24.89 9.63
C LEU A 4 1.78 -25.76 8.86
N GLU A 5 1.64 -27.07 9.07
CA GLU A 5 2.24 -28.09 8.23
C GLU A 5 1.11 -28.87 7.58
N VAL A 6 0.90 -28.64 6.25
CA VAL A 6 -0.30 -29.12 5.55
C VAL A 6 -0.07 -29.22 4.05
N THR A 7 -0.70 -30.21 3.41
CA THR A 7 -0.79 -30.30 1.95
C THR A 7 -2.23 -29.97 1.52
N LEU A 8 -2.42 -28.86 0.83
CA LEU A 8 -3.69 -28.44 0.23
C LEU A 8 -3.87 -29.17 -1.10
N SER A 9 -5.03 -29.82 -1.31
CA SER A 9 -5.30 -30.61 -2.51
C SER A 9 -6.67 -30.27 -3.10
N GLY A 10 -6.92 -30.67 -4.34
CA GLY A 10 -8.25 -30.52 -4.96
C GLY A 10 -8.62 -29.09 -5.37
N ALA A 11 -7.78 -28.09 -5.11
CA ALA A 11 -7.99 -26.70 -5.54
C ALA A 11 -7.42 -26.41 -6.92
N ASP A 12 -7.88 -25.33 -7.55
CA ASP A 12 -7.18 -24.68 -8.63
C ASP A 12 -6.19 -23.68 -8.03
N VAL A 13 -4.90 -23.84 -8.30
CA VAL A 13 -3.80 -23.06 -7.73
C VAL A 13 -3.19 -22.18 -8.80
N LEU A 14 -2.96 -20.90 -8.53
CA LEU A 14 -2.23 -20.00 -9.44
C LEU A 14 -0.73 -20.18 -9.22
N LEU A 15 -0.09 -20.94 -10.11
CA LEU A 15 1.34 -21.22 -10.07
C LEU A 15 2.11 -20.31 -11.03
N PRO A 16 3.36 -19.91 -10.68
CA PRO A 16 4.23 -19.20 -11.60
C PRO A 16 4.43 -20.02 -12.89
N ASP A 17 4.52 -19.33 -14.03
CA ASP A 17 4.83 -19.90 -15.37
C ASP A 17 3.84 -20.95 -15.90
N VAL A 18 2.90 -21.42 -15.05
CA VAL A 18 1.88 -22.42 -15.41
C VAL A 18 0.49 -21.78 -15.52
N GLY A 19 0.23 -20.74 -14.72
CA GLY A 19 -1.09 -20.15 -14.57
C GLY A 19 -1.98 -20.93 -13.59
N LEU A 20 -3.30 -20.79 -13.73
CA LEU A 20 -4.27 -21.47 -12.88
C LEU A 20 -4.39 -22.94 -13.29
N SER A 21 -4.07 -23.84 -12.38
CA SER A 21 -4.10 -25.29 -12.64
C SER A 21 -4.45 -26.09 -11.39
N ARG A 22 -5.05 -27.27 -11.59
CA ARG A 22 -5.31 -28.22 -10.51
C ARG A 22 -3.96 -28.76 -10.00
N ALA A 23 -3.60 -28.42 -8.77
CA ALA A 23 -2.34 -28.82 -8.17
C ALA A 23 -2.45 -28.96 -6.65
N ASN A 24 -1.53 -29.72 -6.07
CA ASN A 24 -1.31 -29.72 -4.64
C ASN A 24 -0.34 -28.58 -4.27
N LEU A 25 -0.61 -27.96 -3.12
CA LEU A 25 0.27 -26.93 -2.54
C LEU A 25 0.61 -27.34 -1.11
N THR A 26 1.88 -27.57 -0.86
CA THR A 26 2.37 -27.93 0.50
C THR A 26 2.91 -26.71 1.21
N ILE A 27 2.56 -26.57 2.47
CA ILE A 27 3.02 -25.55 3.40
C ILE A 27 3.70 -26.25 4.56
N ALA A 28 4.95 -25.89 4.85
CA ALA A 28 5.64 -26.24 6.09
C ALA A 28 6.69 -25.16 6.41
N ASP A 29 7.03 -25.01 7.68
CA ASP A 29 8.02 -24.01 8.16
C ASP A 29 7.75 -22.57 7.67
N GLY A 30 6.48 -22.25 7.45
CA GLY A 30 6.06 -20.92 6.94
C GLY A 30 6.33 -20.67 5.47
N GLN A 31 6.74 -21.69 4.73
CA GLN A 31 7.09 -21.63 3.31
C GLN A 31 6.26 -22.62 2.48
N VAL A 32 6.19 -22.35 1.17
CA VAL A 32 5.73 -23.32 0.18
C VAL A 32 6.83 -24.37 0.00
N GLN A 33 6.46 -25.62 0.08
CA GLN A 33 7.36 -26.78 -0.08
C GLN A 33 7.11 -27.52 -1.39
N GLN A 34 8.14 -28.22 -1.86
CA GLN A 34 8.05 -29.07 -3.05
C GLN A 34 7.44 -30.44 -2.68
N ASP A 35 7.88 -31.00 -1.56
CA ASP A 35 7.45 -32.32 -1.10
C ASP A 35 6.22 -32.24 -0.20
N PRO A 36 5.34 -33.23 -0.23
CA PRO A 36 4.18 -33.28 0.66
C PRO A 36 4.58 -33.28 2.14
N ALA A 37 3.88 -32.53 2.96
CA ALA A 37 4.07 -32.47 4.42
C ALA A 37 2.72 -32.32 5.13
N GLY A 38 2.64 -32.87 6.34
CA GLY A 38 1.47 -32.78 7.20
C GLY A 38 0.21 -33.47 6.62
N PRO A 39 -0.95 -33.26 7.25
CA PRO A 39 -2.22 -33.79 6.77
C PRO A 39 -2.62 -33.18 5.44
N GLN A 40 -3.36 -33.94 4.66
CA GLN A 40 -3.95 -33.47 3.41
C GLN A 40 -5.32 -32.86 3.67
N VAL A 41 -5.53 -31.61 3.18
CA VAL A 41 -6.79 -30.89 3.26
C VAL A 41 -7.38 -30.76 1.85
N ASP A 42 -8.58 -31.30 1.64
CA ASP A 42 -9.30 -31.18 0.37
C ASP A 42 -9.92 -29.78 0.24
N LEU A 43 -9.46 -29.03 -0.77
CA LEU A 43 -9.95 -27.72 -1.15
C LEU A 43 -10.71 -27.73 -2.50
N SER A 44 -11.35 -28.85 -2.84
CA SER A 44 -12.25 -28.91 -4.00
C SER A 44 -13.34 -27.84 -3.91
N GLY A 45 -13.52 -27.05 -4.98
CA GLY A 45 -14.44 -25.92 -5.04
C GLY A 45 -13.84 -24.58 -4.58
N TYR A 46 -12.51 -24.55 -4.35
CA TYR A 46 -11.78 -23.33 -4.00
C TYR A 46 -10.65 -23.06 -5.00
N THR A 47 -10.25 -21.79 -5.04
CA THR A 47 -9.09 -21.30 -5.79
C THR A 47 -8.06 -20.76 -4.81
N VAL A 48 -6.80 -21.19 -4.95
CA VAL A 48 -5.66 -20.73 -4.13
C VAL A 48 -4.80 -19.81 -4.94
N LEU A 49 -4.62 -18.59 -4.46
CA LEU A 49 -3.87 -17.52 -5.14
C LEU A 49 -2.78 -16.98 -4.21
N PRO A 50 -1.69 -16.39 -4.75
CA PRO A 50 -0.73 -15.66 -3.91
C PRO A 50 -1.40 -14.63 -3.02
N GLY A 51 -0.94 -14.47 -1.80
CA GLY A 51 -1.40 -13.44 -0.89
C GLY A 51 -1.23 -12.04 -1.49
N ILE A 52 -2.18 -11.17 -1.19
CA ILE A 52 -2.14 -9.79 -1.69
C ILE A 52 -1.10 -9.00 -0.91
N VAL A 53 -0.26 -8.27 -1.64
CA VAL A 53 0.68 -7.28 -1.13
C VAL A 53 0.10 -5.91 -1.47
N ASP A 54 -0.25 -5.14 -0.47
CA ASP A 54 -0.78 -3.78 -0.65
C ASP A 54 0.32 -2.75 -0.40
N LEU A 55 0.63 -1.96 -1.43
CA LEU A 55 1.74 -1.00 -1.41
C LEU A 55 1.43 0.33 -0.77
N HIS A 56 0.15 0.70 -0.71
CA HIS A 56 -0.29 1.98 -0.21
C HIS A 56 -1.75 1.88 0.23
N GLY A 57 -1.95 1.79 1.53
CA GLY A 57 -3.27 1.82 2.14
C GLY A 57 -3.33 2.89 3.22
N ASP A 58 -4.25 3.85 3.09
CA ASP A 58 -4.55 4.83 4.14
C ASP A 58 -5.93 4.58 4.79
N GLY A 59 -6.63 3.53 4.34
CA GLY A 59 -7.91 3.10 4.91
C GLY A 59 -7.87 2.75 6.40
N PHE A 60 -6.69 2.55 6.97
CA PHE A 60 -6.51 2.27 8.40
C PHE A 60 -6.90 3.46 9.28
N GLU A 61 -6.87 4.70 8.78
CA GLU A 61 -7.24 5.91 9.53
C GLU A 61 -8.63 5.77 10.19
N ARG A 62 -9.58 5.10 9.55
CA ARG A 62 -10.94 4.90 10.08
C ARG A 62 -10.99 4.01 11.33
N HIS A 63 -10.00 3.16 11.54
CA HIS A 63 -9.90 2.28 12.71
C HIS A 63 -9.16 2.93 13.88
N ILE A 64 -8.12 3.74 13.58
CA ILE A 64 -7.31 4.40 14.59
C ILE A 64 -7.86 5.78 14.98
N ALA A 65 -8.70 6.38 14.12
CA ALA A 65 -9.37 7.65 14.37
C ALA A 65 -10.86 7.62 13.96
N PRO A 66 -11.66 6.64 14.44
CA PRO A 66 -13.04 6.45 14.00
C PRO A 66 -13.95 7.62 14.37
N ARG A 67 -13.65 8.28 15.49
CA ARG A 67 -14.32 9.47 15.99
C ARG A 67 -13.35 10.29 16.83
N ARG A 68 -13.44 11.63 16.76
CA ARG A 68 -12.55 12.53 17.51
C ARG A 68 -12.56 12.19 19.00
N GLY A 69 -11.41 11.84 19.56
CA GLY A 69 -11.22 11.51 20.97
C GLY A 69 -11.76 10.15 21.43
N ALA A 70 -12.25 9.30 20.51
CA ALA A 70 -12.81 8.00 20.89
C ALA A 70 -11.74 6.92 21.09
N MET A 71 -10.64 6.97 20.32
CA MET A 71 -9.55 6.01 20.45
C MET A 71 -8.50 6.51 21.43
N LYS A 72 -8.26 5.74 22.50
CA LYS A 72 -7.23 6.01 23.50
C LYS A 72 -6.02 5.08 23.36
N GLN A 73 -6.23 3.90 22.78
CA GLN A 73 -5.23 2.86 22.56
C GLN A 73 -5.13 2.61 21.04
N MET A 74 -4.09 3.15 20.43
CA MET A 74 -3.93 3.11 18.96
C MET A 74 -3.59 1.72 18.47
N ASP A 75 -2.91 0.91 19.28
CA ASP A 75 -2.59 -0.49 19.05
C ASP A 75 -3.86 -1.35 18.82
N GLU A 76 -4.93 -1.16 19.60
CA GLU A 76 -6.22 -1.82 19.35
C GLU A 76 -6.84 -1.44 18.00
N GLY A 77 -6.64 -0.19 17.57
CA GLY A 77 -7.03 0.25 16.24
C GLY A 77 -6.24 -0.48 15.15
N ILE A 78 -4.94 -0.65 15.31
CA ILE A 78 -4.08 -1.40 14.35
C ILE A 78 -4.46 -2.89 14.33
N LEU A 79 -4.80 -3.51 15.47
CA LEU A 79 -5.34 -4.88 15.48
C LEU A 79 -6.64 -5.01 14.68
N SER A 80 -7.52 -4.00 14.75
CA SER A 80 -8.75 -3.95 13.95
C SER A 80 -8.46 -3.78 12.45
N VAL A 81 -7.42 -3.01 12.10
CA VAL A 81 -6.92 -2.89 10.72
C VAL A 81 -6.45 -4.25 10.21
N GLU A 82 -5.64 -4.97 10.99
CA GLU A 82 -5.13 -6.29 10.59
C GLU A 82 -6.26 -7.27 10.30
N ALA A 83 -7.28 -7.31 11.13
CA ALA A 83 -8.46 -8.16 10.91
C ALA A 83 -9.17 -7.84 9.58
N GLU A 84 -9.30 -6.56 9.22
CA GLU A 84 -9.87 -6.17 7.92
C GLU A 84 -8.96 -6.52 6.75
N LEU A 85 -7.65 -6.29 6.86
CA LEU A 85 -6.67 -6.67 5.85
C LEU A 85 -6.73 -8.17 5.58
N ALA A 86 -6.68 -8.98 6.63
CA ALA A 86 -6.75 -10.43 6.54
C ALA A 86 -8.05 -10.92 5.89
N ALA A 87 -9.21 -10.34 6.24
CA ALA A 87 -10.50 -10.67 5.64
C ALA A 87 -10.59 -10.30 4.14
N ASN A 88 -9.69 -9.46 3.64
CA ASN A 88 -9.59 -9.08 2.23
C ASN A 88 -8.48 -9.80 1.46
N GLY A 89 -7.77 -10.76 2.10
CA GLY A 89 -6.72 -11.55 1.45
C GLY A 89 -5.35 -10.87 1.45
N ILE A 90 -5.19 -9.76 2.17
CA ILE A 90 -3.95 -9.01 2.25
C ILE A 90 -3.04 -9.66 3.30
N THR A 91 -1.86 -10.11 2.86
CA THR A 91 -0.86 -10.79 3.69
C THR A 91 0.32 -9.90 4.04
N THR A 92 0.51 -8.83 3.25
CA THR A 92 1.48 -7.76 3.50
C THR A 92 0.80 -6.44 3.19
N ALA A 93 0.84 -5.49 4.12
CA ALA A 93 0.21 -4.19 3.96
C ALA A 93 1.14 -3.05 4.34
N VAL A 94 1.30 -2.12 3.41
CA VAL A 94 1.98 -0.84 3.65
C VAL A 94 0.96 0.17 4.16
N LEU A 95 1.14 0.63 5.39
CA LEU A 95 0.27 1.61 6.04
C LEU A 95 0.83 3.01 5.81
N ALA A 96 0.16 3.77 4.94
CA ALA A 96 0.61 5.05 4.39
C ALA A 96 0.21 6.22 5.31
N GLN A 97 1.02 6.49 6.34
CA GLN A 97 0.75 7.56 7.30
C GLN A 97 1.28 8.91 6.84
N PHE A 98 0.44 9.92 6.87
CA PHE A 98 0.83 11.30 6.61
C PHE A 98 1.72 11.87 7.70
N TYR A 99 2.67 12.70 7.27
CA TYR A 99 3.44 13.62 8.08
C TYR A 99 3.32 15.01 7.45
N SER A 100 2.32 15.76 7.87
CA SER A 100 1.84 16.91 7.14
C SER A 100 1.56 18.12 8.04
N TRP A 101 1.75 19.30 7.46
CA TRP A 101 1.32 20.57 8.00
C TRP A 101 -0.20 20.65 8.23
N GLU A 102 -0.98 19.81 7.59
CA GLU A 102 -2.43 19.74 7.78
C GLU A 102 -2.81 19.49 9.25
N GLY A 103 -1.94 18.84 10.02
CA GLY A 103 -2.18 18.56 11.44
C GLY A 103 -3.25 17.52 11.72
N GLY A 104 -3.70 17.43 12.97
CA GLY A 104 -4.67 16.40 13.38
C GLY A 104 -4.12 14.99 13.11
N VAL A 105 -4.92 14.12 12.52
CA VAL A 105 -4.54 12.73 12.15
C VAL A 105 -3.44 12.65 11.07
N ARG A 106 -3.13 13.76 10.42
CA ARG A 106 -2.07 13.85 9.42
C ARG A 106 -0.81 14.55 9.94
N GLY A 107 -0.83 15.01 11.19
CA GLY A 107 0.28 15.76 11.76
C GLY A 107 1.40 14.89 12.31
N PRO A 108 2.59 15.50 12.56
CA PRO A 108 3.78 14.82 13.03
C PRO A 108 3.60 14.01 14.32
N ALA A 109 2.89 14.57 15.29
CA ALA A 109 2.64 13.89 16.58
C ALA A 109 1.77 12.64 16.43
N PHE A 110 0.78 12.68 15.54
CA PHE A 110 -0.06 11.52 15.25
C PHE A 110 0.72 10.46 14.49
N ALA A 111 1.55 10.85 13.51
CA ALA A 111 2.42 9.94 12.78
C ALA A 111 3.33 9.13 13.71
N SER A 112 3.96 9.81 14.71
CA SER A 112 4.78 9.12 15.71
C SER A 112 3.98 8.05 16.47
N GLN A 113 2.77 8.38 16.91
CA GLN A 113 1.91 7.43 17.62
C GLN A 113 1.50 6.23 16.75
N VAL A 114 1.21 6.46 15.46
CA VAL A 114 0.87 5.39 14.52
C VAL A 114 2.05 4.44 14.33
N PHE A 115 3.24 4.95 14.09
CA PHE A 115 4.42 4.11 13.89
C PHE A 115 4.81 3.35 15.16
N ASP A 116 4.72 3.98 16.33
CA ASP A 116 4.95 3.32 17.62
C ASP A 116 3.90 2.20 17.85
N ALA A 117 2.63 2.42 17.47
CA ALA A 117 1.58 1.40 17.58
C ALA A 117 1.78 0.23 16.60
N ILE A 118 2.18 0.50 15.34
CA ILE A 118 2.52 -0.56 14.38
C ILE A 118 3.65 -1.43 14.93
N ALA A 119 4.71 -0.82 15.48
CA ALA A 119 5.84 -1.54 16.06
C ALA A 119 5.40 -2.39 17.27
N ALA A 120 4.50 -1.88 18.11
CA ALA A 120 4.02 -2.58 19.30
C ALA A 120 3.22 -3.85 18.96
N VAL A 121 2.41 -3.83 17.87
CA VAL A 121 1.56 -4.98 17.51
C VAL A 121 2.26 -5.99 16.59
N LYS A 122 3.39 -5.66 15.98
CA LYS A 122 4.06 -6.47 14.94
C LYS A 122 4.30 -7.93 15.35
N GLY A 123 4.55 -8.19 16.62
CA GLY A 123 4.73 -9.55 17.16
C GLY A 123 3.43 -10.31 17.43
N SER A 124 2.28 -9.66 17.46
CA SER A 124 0.98 -10.23 17.81
C SER A 124 0.05 -10.45 16.61
N VAL A 125 0.37 -9.87 15.46
CA VAL A 125 -0.40 -10.00 14.22
C VAL A 125 0.26 -10.98 13.24
N VAL A 126 -0.51 -11.49 12.29
CA VAL A 126 -0.03 -12.44 11.27
C VAL A 126 0.30 -11.74 9.96
N THR A 127 -0.51 -10.76 9.57
CA THR A 127 -0.27 -9.90 8.40
C THR A 127 1.01 -9.09 8.63
N ASP A 128 1.87 -9.02 7.62
CA ASP A 128 3.10 -8.22 7.69
C ASP A 128 2.75 -6.73 7.48
N LEU A 129 2.83 -5.94 8.56
CA LEU A 129 2.53 -4.52 8.55
C LEU A 129 3.81 -3.72 8.34
N ILE A 130 3.87 -2.97 7.26
CA ILE A 130 5.02 -2.14 6.86
C ILE A 130 4.63 -0.67 6.98
N PRO A 131 5.34 0.14 7.79
CA PRO A 131 5.08 1.57 7.85
C PRO A 131 5.57 2.29 6.58
N GLN A 132 4.76 3.23 6.05
CA GLN A 132 5.16 4.17 4.99
C GLN A 132 4.93 5.59 5.49
N LEU A 133 5.91 6.45 5.27
CA LEU A 133 5.80 7.86 5.58
C LEU A 133 5.39 8.64 4.33
N ARG A 134 4.23 9.30 4.37
CA ARG A 134 3.82 10.31 3.38
C ARG A 134 4.22 11.68 3.88
N PHE A 135 5.32 12.20 3.35
CA PHE A 135 5.97 13.40 3.85
C PHE A 135 5.67 14.62 2.97
N GLU A 136 5.15 15.68 3.60
CA GLU A 136 4.92 16.97 2.93
C GLU A 136 6.22 17.75 2.76
N THR A 137 6.57 18.08 1.51
CA THR A 137 7.86 18.69 1.15
C THR A 137 8.09 20.08 1.74
N HIS A 138 7.04 20.77 2.17
CA HIS A 138 7.14 22.09 2.79
C HIS A 138 7.38 22.07 4.30
N MET A 139 7.55 20.88 4.89
CA MET A 139 7.92 20.72 6.32
C MET A 139 9.44 20.89 6.53
N LEU A 140 10.03 21.95 6.00
CA LEU A 140 11.48 22.20 5.97
C LEU A 140 12.16 22.11 7.33
N ASP A 141 11.49 22.56 8.39
CA ASP A 141 12.04 22.57 9.75
C ASP A 141 12.20 21.16 10.34
N ASP A 142 11.54 20.15 9.75
CA ASP A 142 11.63 18.75 10.16
C ASP A 142 12.73 17.96 9.46
N TYR A 143 13.32 18.48 8.37
CA TYR A 143 14.24 17.74 7.51
C TYR A 143 15.47 17.22 8.25
N ALA A 144 16.12 18.06 9.05
CA ALA A 144 17.35 17.68 9.76
C ALA A 144 17.17 16.49 10.71
N GLY A 145 15.99 16.32 11.33
CA GLY A 145 15.71 15.21 12.25
C GLY A 145 14.95 14.04 11.62
N LEU A 146 14.59 14.13 10.33
CA LEU A 146 13.74 13.12 9.68
C LEU A 146 14.44 11.78 9.47
N PRO A 147 15.70 11.71 9.01
CA PRO A 147 16.41 10.45 8.84
C PRO A 147 16.50 9.63 10.13
N GLU A 148 16.79 10.27 11.26
CA GLU A 148 16.85 9.60 12.57
C GLU A 148 15.46 9.05 12.98
N ARG A 149 14.40 9.85 12.79
CA ARG A 149 13.02 9.41 13.07
C ARG A 149 12.62 8.23 12.21
N ILE A 150 12.91 8.26 10.91
CA ILE A 150 12.63 7.19 9.95
C ILE A 150 13.34 5.88 10.38
N ALA A 151 14.61 5.97 10.76
CA ALA A 151 15.37 4.83 11.26
C ALA A 151 14.74 4.25 12.54
N ARG A 152 14.36 5.10 13.50
CA ARG A 152 13.67 4.69 14.74
C ARG A 152 12.33 4.02 14.47
N TRP A 153 11.54 4.53 13.54
CA TRP A 153 10.23 3.97 13.17
C TRP A 153 10.34 2.76 12.25
N GLN A 154 11.55 2.43 11.78
CA GLN A 154 11.79 1.37 10.81
C GLN A 154 10.95 1.53 9.54
N VAL A 155 10.81 2.75 9.05
CA VAL A 155 10.08 3.07 7.82
C VAL A 155 10.98 2.77 6.61
N PRO A 156 10.67 1.76 5.79
CA PRO A 156 11.49 1.40 4.62
C PRO A 156 11.11 2.15 3.37
N TYR A 157 10.02 2.91 3.40
CA TYR A 157 9.46 3.56 2.22
C TYR A 157 8.88 4.93 2.55
N VAL A 158 9.39 5.97 1.89
CA VAL A 158 8.96 7.37 2.02
C VAL A 158 8.38 7.86 0.70
N VAL A 159 7.23 8.51 0.77
CA VAL A 159 6.57 9.12 -0.39
C VAL A 159 6.42 10.61 -0.14
N PHE A 160 6.91 11.40 -1.08
CA PHE A 160 6.84 12.85 -1.02
C PHE A 160 5.54 13.37 -1.60
N ASN A 161 4.93 14.31 -0.90
CA ASN A 161 3.69 15.00 -1.29
C ASN A 161 3.92 16.53 -1.28
N ASP A 162 3.19 17.23 -2.15
CA ASP A 162 3.05 18.67 -2.11
C ASP A 162 1.58 19.05 -2.26
N HIS A 163 0.90 19.21 -1.14
CA HIS A 163 -0.52 19.61 -1.09
C HIS A 163 -0.69 21.10 -0.77
N LEU A 164 0.41 21.88 -0.75
CA LEU A 164 0.31 23.31 -0.47
C LEU A 164 -0.44 24.02 -1.63
N PRO A 165 -1.45 24.84 -1.35
CA PRO A 165 -2.27 25.47 -2.41
C PRO A 165 -1.53 26.68 -3.04
N HIS A 166 -0.37 26.43 -3.67
CA HIS A 166 0.55 27.43 -4.21
C HIS A 166 -0.13 28.47 -5.10
N GLY A 167 -0.98 28.03 -6.02
CA GLY A 167 -1.65 28.94 -6.94
C GLY A 167 -2.60 29.94 -6.26
N ARG A 168 -3.23 29.54 -5.14
CA ARG A 168 -4.07 30.44 -4.34
C ARG A 168 -3.21 31.40 -3.51
N LEU A 169 -2.19 30.86 -2.87
CA LEU A 169 -1.28 31.65 -2.01
C LEU A 169 -0.52 32.72 -2.81
N ALA A 170 -0.04 32.37 -4.01
CA ALA A 170 0.61 33.32 -4.91
C ALA A 170 -0.30 34.49 -5.32
N GLN A 171 -1.60 34.27 -5.38
CA GLN A 171 -2.61 35.29 -5.69
C GLN A 171 -3.18 35.99 -4.45
N SER A 172 -2.62 35.73 -3.26
CA SER A 172 -3.13 36.21 -1.97
C SER A 172 -4.61 35.86 -1.73
N ARG A 173 -5.08 34.74 -2.30
CA ARG A 173 -6.45 34.26 -2.15
C ARG A 173 -6.56 33.19 -1.06
N THR A 174 -7.61 33.27 -0.28
CA THR A 174 -7.92 32.25 0.74
C THR A 174 -8.18 30.89 0.12
N PRO A 175 -7.51 29.81 0.56
CA PRO A 175 -7.82 28.45 0.12
C PRO A 175 -9.25 28.03 0.47
N PRO A 176 -9.98 27.35 -0.40
CA PRO A 176 -11.42 27.08 -0.20
C PRO A 176 -11.74 26.13 0.98
N ARG A 177 -10.75 25.34 1.44
CA ARG A 177 -10.89 24.39 2.56
C ARG A 177 -10.25 24.86 3.85
N LEU A 178 -9.79 26.12 3.91
CA LEU A 178 -9.01 26.68 5.02
C LEU A 178 -9.65 26.44 6.40
N THR A 179 -10.92 26.85 6.57
CA THR A 179 -11.62 26.72 7.84
C THR A 179 -11.74 25.26 8.29
N GLY A 180 -12.07 24.36 7.36
CA GLY A 180 -12.19 22.93 7.67
C GLY A 180 -10.85 22.29 8.04
N GLN A 181 -9.76 22.68 7.36
CA GLN A 181 -8.40 22.20 7.68
C GLN A 181 -7.93 22.76 9.03
N ALA A 182 -8.12 24.06 9.26
CA ALA A 182 -7.78 24.71 10.52
C ALA A 182 -8.47 24.02 11.73
N LEU A 183 -9.78 23.77 11.60
CA LEU A 183 -10.55 23.07 12.65
C LEU A 183 -10.04 21.64 12.92
N LYS A 184 -9.71 20.87 11.86
CA LYS A 184 -9.13 19.53 12.00
C LYS A 184 -7.78 19.58 12.72
N ALA A 185 -6.98 20.61 12.44
CA ALA A 185 -5.67 20.83 13.05
C ALA A 185 -5.72 21.44 14.46
N GLY A 186 -6.91 21.85 14.95
CA GLY A 186 -7.06 22.56 16.22
C GLY A 186 -6.50 23.98 16.20
N ARG A 187 -6.50 24.63 15.03
CA ARG A 187 -5.98 26.00 14.81
C ARG A 187 -7.11 26.97 14.45
N SER A 188 -6.89 28.27 14.64
CA SER A 188 -7.76 29.27 14.01
C SER A 188 -7.52 29.33 12.49
N PRO A 189 -8.50 29.74 11.67
CA PRO A 189 -8.30 29.91 10.23
C PRO A 189 -7.17 30.92 9.91
N GLU A 190 -7.04 31.97 10.71
CA GLU A 190 -6.01 33.01 10.55
C GLU A 190 -4.61 32.42 10.78
N THR A 191 -4.39 31.76 11.91
CA THR A 191 -3.10 31.09 12.23
C THR A 191 -2.76 30.03 11.21
N HIS A 192 -3.76 29.29 10.71
CA HIS A 192 -3.54 28.28 9.67
C HIS A 192 -3.14 28.93 8.34
N LEU A 193 -3.77 30.04 7.95
CA LEU A 193 -3.40 30.78 6.73
C LEU A 193 -1.99 31.39 6.82
N GLU A 194 -1.63 31.99 7.93
CA GLU A 194 -0.28 32.54 8.18
C GLU A 194 0.79 31.45 8.03
N MET A 195 0.55 30.27 8.59
CA MET A 195 1.44 29.11 8.43
C MET A 195 1.61 28.73 6.96
N LEU A 196 0.49 28.59 6.20
CA LEU A 196 0.52 28.26 4.76
C LEU A 196 1.29 29.33 3.95
N GLN A 197 1.09 30.61 4.27
CA GLN A 197 1.80 31.71 3.62
C GLN A 197 3.30 31.67 3.92
N THR A 198 3.69 31.39 5.14
CA THR A 198 5.09 31.23 5.57
C THR A 198 5.76 30.08 4.80
N MET A 199 5.12 28.91 4.72
CA MET A 199 5.61 27.76 3.94
C MET A 199 5.73 28.10 2.47
N HIS A 200 4.72 28.76 1.89
CA HIS A 200 4.76 29.19 0.49
C HIS A 200 5.89 30.20 0.21
N ALA A 201 6.15 31.12 1.12
CA ALA A 201 7.26 32.08 0.99
C ALA A 201 8.62 31.35 0.93
N ARG A 202 8.79 30.27 1.70
CA ARG A 202 10.01 29.46 1.78
C ARG A 202 10.13 28.40 0.66
N ARG A 203 9.20 28.30 -0.27
CA ARG A 203 9.18 27.26 -1.33
C ARG A 203 10.47 27.19 -2.16
N GLY A 204 11.20 28.30 -2.28
CA GLY A 204 12.49 28.35 -2.97
C GLY A 204 13.62 27.60 -2.26
N GLU A 205 13.47 27.28 -0.97
CA GLU A 205 14.43 26.51 -0.19
C GLU A 205 14.26 24.99 -0.41
N VAL A 206 13.04 24.55 -0.77
CA VAL A 206 12.66 23.13 -0.84
C VAL A 206 13.56 22.33 -1.80
N PRO A 207 13.87 22.78 -3.04
CA PRO A 207 14.63 21.95 -3.98
C PRO A 207 16.01 21.55 -3.46
N ALA A 208 16.77 22.49 -2.88
CA ALA A 208 18.10 22.22 -2.36
C ALA A 208 18.05 21.37 -1.07
N ALA A 209 17.13 21.68 -0.17
CA ALA A 209 16.96 20.92 1.06
C ALA A 209 16.51 19.47 0.78
N LEU A 210 15.59 19.29 -0.18
CA LEU A 210 15.08 17.98 -0.56
C LEU A 210 16.14 17.11 -1.24
N GLU A 211 17.06 17.71 -2.00
CA GLU A 211 18.18 16.98 -2.61
C GLU A 211 19.07 16.34 -1.54
N VAL A 212 19.40 17.08 -0.48
CA VAL A 212 20.14 16.56 0.67
C VAL A 212 19.35 15.44 1.37
N LEU A 213 18.07 15.69 1.66
CA LEU A 213 17.23 14.70 2.33
C LEU A 213 17.09 13.40 1.52
N CYS A 214 16.88 13.49 0.21
CA CYS A 214 16.80 12.31 -0.65
C CYS A 214 18.12 11.52 -0.65
N SER A 215 19.27 12.19 -0.65
CA SER A 215 20.57 11.54 -0.53
C SER A 215 20.72 10.81 0.80
N ASP A 216 20.42 11.47 1.90
CA ASP A 216 20.51 10.88 3.26
C ASP A 216 19.61 9.66 3.39
N LEU A 217 18.38 9.72 2.86
CA LEU A 217 17.45 8.61 2.89
C LEU A 217 17.88 7.45 1.97
N ALA A 218 18.45 7.75 0.82
CA ALA A 218 18.99 6.74 -0.09
C ALA A 218 20.17 5.98 0.55
N ASP A 219 21.06 6.70 1.26
CA ASP A 219 22.19 6.11 2.00
C ASP A 219 21.72 5.18 3.12
N LEU A 220 20.53 5.41 3.68
CA LEU A 220 19.87 4.51 4.63
C LEU A 220 19.15 3.33 3.95
N GLY A 221 19.18 3.23 2.62
CA GLY A 221 18.48 2.19 1.87
C GLY A 221 16.96 2.36 1.80
N ILE A 222 16.46 3.56 2.11
CA ILE A 222 15.02 3.88 2.07
C ILE A 222 14.54 4.01 0.63
N ARG A 223 13.44 3.36 0.30
CA ARG A 223 12.78 3.54 -0.99
C ARG A 223 12.08 4.89 -1.04
N LEU A 224 12.23 5.58 -2.19
CA LEU A 224 11.65 6.91 -2.37
C LEU A 224 10.62 6.90 -3.49
N GLY A 225 9.46 7.48 -3.21
CA GLY A 225 8.36 7.71 -4.14
C GLY A 225 7.90 9.15 -4.16
N SER A 226 7.24 9.54 -5.24
CA SER A 226 6.45 10.77 -5.35
C SER A 226 4.97 10.43 -5.55
N HIS A 227 4.10 11.35 -5.22
CA HIS A 227 2.65 11.13 -5.25
C HIS A 227 1.98 12.20 -6.12
N ASP A 228 1.02 11.78 -6.96
CA ASP A 228 0.22 12.66 -7.83
C ASP A 228 1.08 13.48 -8.83
N ASP A 229 2.12 12.89 -9.43
CA ASP A 229 2.92 13.56 -10.46
C ASP A 229 2.02 13.96 -11.64
N ALA A 230 1.94 15.27 -11.92
CA ALA A 230 1.04 15.82 -12.91
C ALA A 230 1.67 16.01 -14.29
N THR A 231 2.98 16.04 -14.41
CA THR A 231 3.70 16.28 -15.67
C THR A 231 4.97 15.44 -15.80
N ALA A 232 5.46 15.28 -17.05
CA ALA A 232 6.73 14.61 -17.34
C ALA A 232 7.92 15.33 -16.66
N GLU A 233 7.88 16.68 -16.59
CA GLU A 233 8.93 17.47 -15.94
C GLU A 233 8.96 17.23 -14.44
N ALA A 234 7.79 17.14 -13.78
CA ALA A 234 7.70 16.80 -12.35
C ALA A 234 8.31 15.44 -12.11
N ARG A 235 7.98 14.43 -12.94
CA ARG A 235 8.57 13.08 -12.83
C ARG A 235 10.08 13.09 -13.01
N ALA A 236 10.60 13.80 -14.03
CA ALA A 236 12.02 13.93 -14.29
C ALA A 236 12.75 14.63 -13.13
N TRP A 237 12.11 15.64 -12.54
CA TRP A 237 12.64 16.36 -11.37
C TRP A 237 12.78 15.46 -10.15
N TRP A 238 11.79 14.61 -9.88
CA TRP A 238 11.84 13.59 -8.84
C TRP A 238 12.91 12.54 -9.13
N ARG A 239 12.97 12.05 -10.37
CA ARG A 239 13.95 11.04 -10.78
C ARG A 239 15.38 11.51 -10.59
N ALA A 240 15.67 12.76 -10.88
CA ALA A 240 17.00 13.37 -10.68
C ALA A 240 17.47 13.32 -9.21
N ARG A 241 16.55 13.13 -8.25
CA ARG A 241 16.79 12.99 -6.80
C ARG A 241 16.75 11.54 -6.31
N GLY A 242 16.79 10.56 -7.21
CA GLY A 242 16.74 9.14 -6.84
C GLY A 242 15.35 8.62 -6.48
N VAL A 243 14.29 9.43 -6.64
CA VAL A 243 12.91 9.01 -6.40
C VAL A 243 12.44 8.17 -7.57
N SER A 244 12.34 6.85 -7.37
CA SER A 244 12.15 5.85 -8.43
C SER A 244 10.76 5.19 -8.44
N VAL A 245 9.84 5.67 -7.63
CA VAL A 245 8.46 5.19 -7.59
C VAL A 245 7.52 6.36 -7.86
N ALA A 246 6.64 6.22 -8.85
CA ALA A 246 5.56 7.15 -9.17
C ALA A 246 4.25 6.59 -8.64
N GLU A 247 3.74 7.12 -7.52
CA GLU A 247 2.43 6.75 -7.00
C GLU A 247 1.35 7.66 -7.58
N PHE A 248 0.38 7.05 -8.23
CA PHE A 248 -0.82 7.68 -8.77
C PHE A 248 -0.53 8.85 -9.72
N PRO A 249 0.34 8.68 -10.75
CA PRO A 249 0.56 9.72 -11.73
C PRO A 249 -0.77 10.19 -12.32
N GLU A 250 -0.97 11.52 -12.37
CA GLU A 250 -2.27 12.11 -12.74
C GLU A 250 -2.49 12.15 -14.26
N THR A 251 -1.43 12.09 -15.05
CA THR A 251 -1.47 12.23 -16.51
C THR A 251 -0.75 11.08 -17.23
N LEU A 252 -1.09 10.89 -18.50
CA LEU A 252 -0.39 9.96 -19.39
C LEU A 252 1.09 10.35 -19.51
N ASP A 253 1.38 11.63 -19.71
CA ASP A 253 2.74 12.15 -19.89
C ASP A 253 3.64 11.83 -18.68
N ALA A 254 3.11 11.97 -17.46
CA ALA A 254 3.85 11.62 -16.25
C ALA A 254 4.10 10.10 -16.15
N ALA A 255 3.11 9.28 -16.50
CA ALA A 255 3.24 7.82 -16.51
C ALA A 255 4.23 7.31 -17.57
N GLU A 256 4.20 7.89 -18.78
CA GLU A 256 5.16 7.58 -19.86
C GLU A 256 6.58 8.00 -19.50
N ALA A 257 6.75 9.17 -18.88
CA ALA A 257 8.04 9.62 -18.38
C ALA A 257 8.60 8.69 -17.29
N ALA A 258 7.76 8.23 -16.37
CA ALA A 258 8.13 7.25 -15.35
C ALA A 258 8.59 5.92 -16.02
N ARG A 259 7.81 5.39 -16.97
CA ARG A 259 8.14 4.16 -17.68
C ARG A 259 9.45 4.29 -18.47
N THR A 260 9.66 5.40 -19.16
CA THR A 260 10.87 5.68 -19.93
C THR A 260 12.12 5.74 -19.04
N ALA A 261 11.98 6.28 -17.82
CA ALA A 261 13.05 6.34 -16.83
C ALA A 261 13.29 5.00 -16.10
N GLY A 262 12.45 3.99 -16.32
CA GLY A 262 12.51 2.71 -15.61
C GLY A 262 11.99 2.79 -14.16
N ASP A 263 11.17 3.79 -13.85
CA ASP A 263 10.52 3.92 -12.55
C ASP A 263 9.34 2.95 -12.43
N TYR A 264 9.02 2.59 -11.19
CA TYR A 264 7.80 1.84 -10.90
C TYR A 264 6.58 2.76 -10.91
N ILE A 265 5.49 2.28 -11.49
CA ILE A 265 4.21 2.99 -11.59
C ILE A 265 3.16 2.25 -10.76
N ILE A 266 2.63 2.93 -9.75
CA ILE A 266 1.58 2.41 -8.87
C ILE A 266 0.28 3.13 -9.19
N LEU A 267 -0.80 2.37 -9.41
CA LEU A 267 -2.13 2.92 -9.66
C LEU A 267 -3.10 2.53 -8.54
N GLY A 268 -4.13 3.35 -8.33
CA GLY A 268 -5.16 3.07 -7.34
C GLY A 268 -6.17 2.03 -7.82
N SER A 269 -6.28 0.91 -7.10
CA SER A 269 -7.31 -0.11 -7.36
C SER A 269 -8.74 0.45 -7.36
N PRO A 270 -9.12 1.43 -6.50
CA PRO A 270 -10.45 2.04 -6.56
C PRO A 270 -10.77 2.70 -7.90
N ASN A 271 -9.77 3.22 -8.62
CA ASN A 271 -9.97 3.82 -9.94
C ASN A 271 -10.31 2.75 -11.00
N VAL A 272 -9.68 1.57 -10.92
CA VAL A 272 -10.03 0.41 -11.74
C VAL A 272 -11.47 -0.03 -11.46
N VAL A 273 -11.83 -0.22 -10.18
CA VAL A 273 -13.16 -0.71 -9.77
C VAL A 273 -14.28 0.26 -10.18
N ARG A 274 -14.03 1.57 -10.20
CA ARG A 274 -15.02 2.58 -10.64
C ARG A 274 -15.08 2.77 -12.15
N GLY A 275 -14.07 2.34 -12.88
CA GLY A 275 -14.00 2.56 -14.32
C GLY A 275 -13.59 3.97 -14.72
N GLY A 276 -12.96 4.73 -13.85
CA GLY A 276 -12.48 6.10 -14.14
C GLY A 276 -11.92 6.84 -12.93
N SER A 277 -11.19 7.94 -13.20
CA SER A 277 -10.64 8.82 -12.17
C SER A 277 -11.69 9.79 -11.61
N HIS A 278 -11.58 10.14 -10.32
CA HIS A 278 -12.44 11.17 -9.69
C HIS A 278 -12.23 12.59 -10.20
N LYS A 279 -11.01 12.87 -10.67
CA LYS A 279 -10.59 14.24 -11.01
C LYS A 279 -10.50 14.49 -12.52
N GLY A 280 -10.89 13.52 -13.37
CA GLY A 280 -10.66 13.58 -14.81
C GLY A 280 -9.20 13.31 -15.21
N ASN A 281 -8.40 12.75 -14.31
CA ASN A 281 -7.03 12.31 -14.56
C ASN A 281 -7.01 11.10 -15.50
N ALA A 282 -5.83 10.66 -15.92
CA ALA A 282 -5.66 9.48 -16.76
C ALA A 282 -6.39 8.26 -16.17
N SER A 283 -7.10 7.52 -17.02
CA SER A 283 -7.84 6.33 -16.62
C SER A 283 -6.85 5.23 -16.23
N ALA A 284 -7.01 4.65 -15.02
CA ALA A 284 -6.17 3.52 -14.61
C ALA A 284 -6.30 2.33 -15.59
N LEU A 285 -7.46 2.11 -16.20
CA LEU A 285 -7.67 1.07 -17.20
C LEU A 285 -6.86 1.32 -18.45
N ASP A 286 -6.81 2.56 -18.95
CA ASP A 286 -6.04 2.92 -20.14
C ASP A 286 -4.54 2.78 -19.87
N LEU A 287 -4.07 3.26 -18.71
CA LEU A 287 -2.66 3.10 -18.32
C LEU A 287 -2.26 1.63 -18.20
N ILE A 288 -3.11 0.76 -17.63
CA ILE A 288 -2.87 -0.69 -17.57
C ILE A 288 -2.83 -1.28 -18.98
N ALA A 289 -3.77 -0.91 -19.86
CA ALA A 289 -3.79 -1.39 -21.24
C ALA A 289 -2.52 -1.02 -22.03
N MET A 290 -1.92 0.13 -21.70
CA MET A 290 -0.67 0.60 -22.28
C MET A 290 0.58 0.02 -21.61
N GLY A 291 0.45 -0.85 -20.60
CA GLY A 291 1.58 -1.41 -19.85
C GLY A 291 2.23 -0.43 -18.88
N LEU A 292 1.52 0.65 -18.51
CA LEU A 292 1.99 1.71 -17.61
C LEU A 292 1.50 1.47 -16.17
N CYS A 293 1.64 0.23 -15.68
CA CYS A 293 1.29 -0.14 -14.33
C CYS A 293 2.16 -1.31 -13.87
N ASP A 294 2.83 -1.17 -12.73
CA ASP A 294 3.62 -2.24 -12.12
C ASP A 294 2.89 -2.83 -10.91
N ALA A 295 2.05 -2.03 -10.25
CA ALA A 295 1.29 -2.46 -9.08
C ALA A 295 -0.01 -1.67 -8.91
N LEU A 296 -0.98 -2.32 -8.27
CA LEU A 296 -2.22 -1.71 -7.81
C LEU A 296 -2.23 -1.64 -6.29
N ALA A 297 -2.59 -0.47 -5.74
CA ALA A 297 -2.70 -0.23 -4.31
C ALA A 297 -4.15 -0.02 -3.87
N SER A 298 -4.46 -0.31 -2.62
CA SER A 298 -5.82 -0.20 -2.07
C SER A 298 -6.28 1.25 -1.85
N ASP A 299 -5.32 2.16 -1.63
CA ASP A 299 -5.61 3.55 -1.26
C ASP A 299 -6.51 3.56 0.00
N TYR A 300 -7.70 4.10 -0.06
CA TYR A 300 -8.66 4.14 1.06
C TYR A 300 -9.56 2.89 1.20
N HIS A 301 -9.44 1.88 0.30
CA HIS A 301 -10.44 0.79 0.19
C HIS A 301 -9.81 -0.60 0.03
N TYR A 302 -9.52 -1.28 1.14
CA TYR A 302 -8.87 -2.60 1.16
C TYR A 302 -9.52 -3.72 0.33
N PRO A 303 -10.85 -3.75 0.08
CA PRO A 303 -11.44 -4.72 -0.83
C PRO A 303 -11.09 -4.52 -2.31
N SER A 304 -10.58 -3.32 -2.70
CA SER A 304 -10.42 -2.96 -4.13
C SER A 304 -9.33 -3.71 -4.87
N PRO A 305 -8.15 -4.07 -4.32
CA PRO A 305 -7.12 -4.79 -5.08
C PRO A 305 -7.65 -6.09 -5.69
N ARG A 306 -8.24 -6.96 -4.87
CA ARG A 306 -8.85 -8.21 -5.35
C ARG A 306 -9.94 -7.97 -6.39
N ARG A 307 -10.83 -6.99 -6.13
CA ARG A 307 -11.92 -6.65 -7.06
C ARG A 307 -11.38 -6.14 -8.38
N ALA A 308 -10.34 -5.32 -8.37
CA ALA A 308 -9.69 -4.78 -9.57
C ALA A 308 -9.07 -5.92 -10.40
N ALA A 309 -8.30 -6.82 -9.79
CA ALA A 309 -7.71 -7.96 -10.49
C ALA A 309 -8.78 -8.85 -11.16
N LEU A 310 -9.86 -9.18 -10.45
CA LEU A 310 -10.96 -9.97 -11.01
C LEU A 310 -11.70 -9.22 -12.14
N MET A 311 -11.85 -7.89 -12.05
CA MET A 311 -12.45 -7.08 -13.11
C MET A 311 -11.59 -7.02 -14.38
N LEU A 312 -10.27 -6.84 -14.22
CA LEU A 312 -9.31 -6.87 -15.32
C LEU A 312 -9.34 -8.21 -16.06
N THR A 313 -9.44 -9.31 -15.30
CA THR A 313 -9.58 -10.65 -15.88
C THR A 313 -10.91 -10.82 -16.60
N LYS A 314 -12.01 -10.42 -15.97
CA LYS A 314 -13.36 -10.53 -16.54
C LYS A 314 -13.55 -9.70 -17.81
N SER A 315 -12.89 -8.54 -17.89
CA SER A 315 -12.92 -7.68 -19.09
C SER A 315 -12.05 -8.20 -20.23
N GLY A 316 -11.20 -9.18 -19.98
CA GLY A 316 -10.23 -9.70 -20.97
C GLY A 316 -9.04 -8.78 -21.20
N LEU A 317 -8.87 -7.71 -20.38
CA LEU A 317 -7.72 -6.82 -20.51
C LEU A 317 -6.42 -7.52 -20.11
N LEU A 318 -6.46 -8.35 -19.07
CA LEU A 318 -5.36 -9.21 -18.63
C LEU A 318 -5.91 -10.61 -18.35
N ASP A 319 -5.07 -11.63 -18.45
CA ASP A 319 -5.37 -12.93 -17.88
C ASP A 319 -5.30 -12.88 -16.33
N LEU A 320 -5.73 -13.95 -15.66
CA LEU A 320 -5.74 -13.98 -14.19
C LEU A 320 -4.32 -13.83 -13.62
N ALA A 321 -3.32 -14.43 -14.24
CA ALA A 321 -1.94 -14.37 -13.76
C ALA A 321 -1.39 -12.94 -13.84
N GLY A 322 -1.56 -12.27 -14.97
CA GLY A 322 -1.16 -10.87 -15.13
C GLY A 322 -1.92 -9.89 -14.23
N ALA A 323 -3.24 -10.07 -14.11
CA ALA A 323 -4.06 -9.22 -13.23
C ALA A 323 -3.71 -9.42 -11.76
N TRP A 324 -3.48 -10.67 -11.32
CA TRP A 324 -3.11 -10.98 -9.95
C TRP A 324 -1.68 -10.55 -9.63
N ALA A 325 -0.77 -10.57 -10.60
CA ALA A 325 0.59 -10.07 -10.45
C ALA A 325 0.60 -8.59 -10.03
N LEU A 326 -0.34 -7.77 -10.50
CA LEU A 326 -0.44 -6.36 -10.12
C LEU A 326 -0.78 -6.12 -8.64
N ILE A 327 -1.24 -7.14 -7.93
CA ILE A 327 -1.58 -7.07 -6.49
C ILE A 327 -0.78 -8.07 -5.64
N SER A 328 0.21 -8.75 -6.22
CA SER A 328 1.03 -9.73 -5.51
C SER A 328 2.52 -9.59 -5.83
N SER A 329 3.01 -10.14 -6.93
CA SER A 329 4.43 -10.11 -7.30
C SER A 329 4.91 -8.72 -7.75
N GLY A 330 4.07 -7.93 -8.40
CA GLY A 330 4.37 -6.54 -8.77
C GLY A 330 4.68 -5.67 -7.56
N PRO A 331 3.75 -5.53 -6.60
CA PRO A 331 4.02 -4.79 -5.37
C PRO A 331 5.18 -5.37 -4.55
N ALA A 332 5.33 -6.69 -4.47
CA ALA A 332 6.48 -7.30 -3.81
C ALA A 332 7.80 -6.85 -4.45
N LYS A 333 7.86 -6.81 -5.78
CA LYS A 333 9.03 -6.31 -6.53
C LYS A 333 9.31 -4.84 -6.24
N VAL A 334 8.28 -4.00 -6.23
CA VAL A 334 8.43 -2.57 -5.88
C VAL A 334 9.02 -2.39 -4.48
N LEU A 335 8.61 -3.21 -3.50
CA LEU A 335 9.14 -3.17 -2.13
C LEU A 335 10.51 -3.88 -1.98
N GLY A 336 10.99 -4.58 -3.02
CA GLY A 336 12.21 -5.38 -2.93
C GLY A 336 12.04 -6.67 -2.11
N LEU A 337 10.80 -7.13 -1.91
CA LEU A 337 10.49 -8.37 -1.19
C LEU A 337 10.64 -9.55 -2.15
N THR A 338 11.70 -10.32 -1.98
CA THR A 338 12.01 -11.45 -2.87
C THR A 338 11.43 -12.78 -2.43
N ASP A 339 10.91 -12.84 -1.20
CA ASP A 339 10.43 -14.05 -0.54
C ASP A 339 8.94 -14.34 -0.76
N ARG A 340 8.18 -13.44 -1.41
CA ARG A 340 6.70 -13.51 -1.52
C ARG A 340 6.17 -13.06 -2.89
N GLY A 341 4.85 -13.02 -3.04
CA GLY A 341 4.16 -12.58 -4.25
C GLY A 341 3.89 -13.69 -5.27
N ALA A 342 4.35 -14.90 -5.03
CA ALA A 342 4.10 -16.07 -5.86
C ALA A 342 4.06 -17.35 -5.01
N LEU A 343 3.30 -18.36 -5.44
CA LEU A 343 3.23 -19.67 -4.81
C LEU A 343 4.26 -20.61 -5.45
N ALA A 344 5.51 -20.52 -4.99
CA ALA A 344 6.61 -21.34 -5.48
C ALA A 344 7.41 -21.91 -4.29
N PRO A 345 8.04 -23.09 -4.45
CA PRO A 345 8.89 -23.69 -3.42
C PRO A 345 9.95 -22.71 -2.90
N GLY A 346 10.13 -22.66 -1.57
CA GLY A 346 11.05 -21.75 -0.88
C GLY A 346 10.53 -20.32 -0.68
N LYS A 347 9.40 -19.95 -1.27
CA LYS A 347 8.72 -18.68 -0.99
C LYS A 347 7.92 -18.78 0.31
N ARG A 348 7.77 -17.66 0.97
CA ARG A 348 6.89 -17.49 2.13
C ARG A 348 5.47 -17.94 1.76
N ALA A 349 4.85 -18.76 2.59
CA ALA A 349 3.51 -19.27 2.36
C ALA A 349 2.45 -18.19 2.65
N ASP A 350 2.42 -17.19 1.76
CA ASP A 350 1.44 -16.12 1.71
C ASP A 350 0.41 -16.46 0.64
N LEU A 351 -0.82 -16.75 1.07
CA LEU A 351 -1.86 -17.15 0.16
C LEU A 351 -3.26 -16.67 0.60
N VAL A 352 -4.11 -16.50 -0.39
CA VAL A 352 -5.55 -16.27 -0.20
C VAL A 352 -6.34 -17.38 -0.88
N ILE A 353 -7.34 -17.89 -0.19
CA ILE A 353 -8.25 -18.91 -0.70
C ILE A 353 -9.59 -18.23 -0.99
N LEU A 354 -10.03 -18.37 -2.25
CA LEU A 354 -11.31 -17.86 -2.71
C LEU A 354 -12.29 -19.03 -2.93
N ASN A 355 -13.57 -18.82 -2.63
CA ASN A 355 -14.60 -19.68 -3.15
C ASN A 355 -14.65 -19.56 -4.68
N ALA A 356 -14.62 -20.70 -5.40
CA ALA A 356 -14.48 -20.69 -6.87
C ALA A 356 -15.70 -20.10 -7.60
N GLU A 357 -16.91 -20.16 -7.01
CA GLU A 357 -18.13 -19.67 -7.65
C GLU A 357 -18.32 -18.16 -7.52
N ASN A 358 -18.12 -17.61 -6.29
CA ASN A 358 -18.46 -16.22 -5.99
C ASN A 358 -17.24 -15.35 -5.69
N HIS A 359 -16.03 -15.92 -5.73
CA HIS A 359 -14.75 -15.26 -5.48
C HIS A 359 -14.63 -14.55 -4.12
N ARG A 360 -15.44 -14.98 -3.13
CA ARG A 360 -15.32 -14.48 -1.76
C ARG A 360 -14.04 -15.02 -1.12
N VAL A 361 -13.32 -14.18 -0.38
CA VAL A 361 -12.22 -14.63 0.48
C VAL A 361 -12.81 -15.51 1.58
N VAL A 362 -12.30 -16.73 1.70
CA VAL A 362 -12.72 -17.69 2.73
C VAL A 362 -11.58 -18.02 3.68
N ALA A 363 -10.33 -17.88 3.26
CA ALA A 363 -9.18 -17.94 4.14
C ALA A 363 -8.02 -17.07 3.61
N THR A 364 -7.18 -16.62 4.54
CA THR A 364 -5.93 -15.92 4.28
C THR A 364 -4.87 -16.46 5.19
N MET A 365 -3.69 -16.75 4.63
CA MET A 365 -2.53 -17.21 5.39
C MET A 365 -1.33 -16.35 5.06
N ALA A 366 -0.59 -15.95 6.08
CA ALA A 366 0.66 -15.21 5.91
C ALA A 366 1.79 -15.92 6.66
N GLY A 367 2.86 -16.26 5.95
CA GLY A 367 3.95 -17.07 6.49
C GLY A 367 3.46 -18.43 7.02
N GLY A 368 2.54 -19.08 6.32
CA GLY A 368 1.96 -20.37 6.71
C GLY A 368 1.06 -20.33 7.95
N ARG A 369 0.70 -19.15 8.45
CA ARG A 369 -0.18 -18.97 9.61
C ARG A 369 -1.51 -18.40 9.16
N VAL A 370 -2.62 -18.93 9.69
CA VAL A 370 -3.96 -18.46 9.39
C VAL A 370 -4.16 -17.08 10.02
N SER A 371 -4.43 -16.06 9.21
CA SER A 371 -4.84 -14.71 9.65
C SER A 371 -6.35 -14.52 9.56
N TYR A 372 -7.02 -15.22 8.62
CA TYR A 372 -8.47 -15.21 8.47
C TYR A 372 -8.95 -16.56 7.96
N MET A 373 -10.08 -17.03 8.51
CA MET A 373 -10.78 -18.22 8.00
C MET A 373 -12.27 -18.14 8.36
N SER A 374 -13.17 -18.40 7.39
CA SER A 374 -14.60 -18.21 7.58
C SER A 374 -15.42 -19.18 6.73
N GLY A 375 -16.48 -19.73 7.33
CA GLY A 375 -17.41 -20.61 6.67
C GLY A 375 -16.93 -22.06 6.60
N ASP A 376 -17.45 -22.82 5.64
CA ASP A 376 -17.29 -24.29 5.54
C ASP A 376 -15.83 -24.74 5.36
N ILE A 377 -14.96 -23.86 4.86
CA ILE A 377 -13.54 -24.18 4.71
C ILE A 377 -12.89 -24.52 6.07
N ALA A 378 -13.32 -23.86 7.15
CA ALA A 378 -12.75 -24.09 8.47
C ALA A 378 -12.92 -25.55 8.94
N ALA A 379 -14.06 -26.16 8.63
CA ALA A 379 -14.32 -27.56 8.98
C ALA A 379 -13.33 -28.52 8.32
N ARG A 380 -12.81 -28.19 7.13
CA ARG A 380 -11.84 -29.03 6.39
C ARG A 380 -10.45 -29.06 7.01
N PHE A 381 -10.12 -28.07 7.85
CA PHE A 381 -8.84 -28.01 8.56
C PHE A 381 -8.88 -28.65 9.95
N ILE A 382 -10.08 -29.01 10.45
CA ILE A 382 -10.28 -29.56 11.80
C ILE A 382 -10.44 -31.10 11.76
N THR A 383 -10.83 -31.66 10.62
CA THR A 383 -10.99 -33.10 10.39
C THR A 383 -9.67 -33.73 9.98
#